data_2ef48efcfeb4a469aae74e3a84aac2f3
#
_entry.id   2ef48efcfeb4a469aae74e3a84aac2f3
#
_cell.length_a   1.000
_cell.length_b   1.000
_cell.length_c   1.000
_cell.angle_alpha   90.00
_cell.angle_beta   90.00
_cell.angle_gamma   90.00
#
_symmetry.space_group_name_H-M   'P 1'
#
loop_
_entity.id
_entity.type
_entity.pdbx_description
1 polymer ?
#
loop_
_entity_poly.entity_id
_entity_poly.type
_entity_poly.pdbx_seq_one_letter_code
_entity_poly.pdbx_strand_id
1 'polypeptide(L)'
;MAKLLNFAHDISAEHPRDGIERLRAGGPVMPMKMPIIGKIHVTTTYEACSELLTQRERFVSEPKNAGKSGTGVPFPLPPSMRYLMDGFIQKDEPDHRRLRGFVDKAFAKRSVKELSEACHDYSVELTDAMKTMAQREGSVDYIDAFSAVMPMRVISVLLGFPPHMQDRFQEWMKPMRLIETTPWGIFRMLGGIGKASKGIEAWSKTLIDSDAEGLIAELVNLQEGNDRLSPTEMKAIVFTLIIAGGETTTHLLNGALWYLLKHPEMKEHLQANPGDIPGFVEEMLRWFCPLTTTKPRLAAYDQEFHGVALKAGVRLMPALLAANTDAAVFDDPWRFDITRANANQHMAFGSGIHNCLGRPLVRIEAQAALETLLDRWPDFQADAGQSEPWYVFKNTIGRRNFKWLRMRAA
;
A
#
# COMPACT_ATOMS: atom_id res chain seq x y z
N MET A 1 -33.13 4.88 13.15
CA MET A 1 -31.77 5.34 12.81
C MET A 1 -31.17 4.35 11.83
N ALA A 2 -30.86 4.76 10.60
CA ALA A 2 -30.16 3.89 9.65
C ALA A 2 -28.81 3.46 10.29
N LYS A 3 -28.51 2.16 10.23
CA LYS A 3 -27.24 1.61 10.74
C LYS A 3 -26.10 2.29 10.00
N LEU A 4 -25.25 3.05 10.70
CA LEU A 4 -24.07 3.67 10.11
C LEU A 4 -23.20 2.56 9.49
N LEU A 5 -22.85 2.72 8.21
CA LEU A 5 -22.03 1.81 7.46
C LEU A 5 -20.64 1.66 8.10
N ASN A 6 -20.02 0.51 7.94
CA ASN A 6 -18.72 0.17 8.52
C ASN A 6 -17.69 -0.02 7.41
N PHE A 7 -16.62 0.77 7.44
CA PHE A 7 -15.60 0.80 6.38
C PHE A 7 -15.02 -0.60 6.07
N ALA A 8 -14.71 -1.38 7.10
CA ALA A 8 -14.12 -2.71 6.93
C ALA A 8 -15.08 -3.71 6.25
N HIS A 9 -16.38 -3.62 6.54
CA HIS A 9 -17.37 -4.55 6.03
C HIS A 9 -18.06 -4.09 4.75
N ASP A 10 -18.12 -2.77 4.50
CA ASP A 10 -18.84 -2.22 3.36
C ASP A 10 -17.90 -1.81 2.21
N ILE A 11 -16.64 -1.45 2.50
CA ILE A 11 -15.69 -0.98 1.46
C ILE A 11 -14.50 -1.95 1.31
N SER A 12 -13.93 -2.41 2.42
CA SER A 12 -12.73 -3.27 2.38
C SER A 12 -13.06 -4.77 2.43
N ALA A 13 -14.31 -5.16 2.19
CA ALA A 13 -14.75 -6.55 2.18
C ALA A 13 -14.26 -7.33 0.96
N GLU A 14 -14.37 -8.66 1.01
CA GLU A 14 -14.11 -9.52 -0.16
C GLU A 14 -15.09 -9.22 -1.30
N HIS A 15 -16.36 -8.99 -0.96
CA HIS A 15 -17.45 -8.64 -1.89
C HIS A 15 -18.00 -7.24 -1.56
N PRO A 16 -17.29 -6.14 -1.97
CA PRO A 16 -17.61 -4.79 -1.51
C PRO A 16 -18.71 -4.10 -2.30
N ARG A 17 -19.20 -4.70 -3.41
CA ARG A 17 -20.15 -4.08 -4.35
C ARG A 17 -21.37 -3.51 -3.65
N ASP A 18 -22.11 -4.33 -2.91
CA ASP A 18 -23.35 -3.90 -2.28
C ASP A 18 -23.13 -2.81 -1.22
N GLY A 19 -22.01 -2.86 -0.50
CA GLY A 19 -21.62 -1.84 0.46
C GLY A 19 -21.32 -0.50 -0.20
N ILE A 20 -20.55 -0.52 -1.28
CA ILE A 20 -20.19 0.68 -2.04
C ILE A 20 -21.41 1.28 -2.75
N GLU A 21 -22.26 0.46 -3.37
CA GLU A 21 -23.46 0.96 -4.03
C GLU A 21 -24.46 1.59 -3.03
N ARG A 22 -24.62 0.98 -1.84
CA ARG A 22 -25.42 1.61 -0.77
C ARG A 22 -24.85 2.95 -0.31
N LEU A 23 -23.51 3.07 -0.22
CA LEU A 23 -22.84 4.34 0.11
C LEU A 23 -23.10 5.38 -0.97
N ARG A 24 -22.90 5.01 -2.24
CA ARG A 24 -23.05 5.91 -3.40
C ARG A 24 -24.48 6.39 -3.55
N ALA A 25 -25.48 5.53 -3.28
CA ALA A 25 -26.90 5.91 -3.30
C ALA A 25 -27.24 7.03 -2.28
N GLY A 26 -26.44 7.19 -1.23
CA GLY A 26 -26.62 8.26 -0.25
C GLY A 26 -26.01 9.60 -0.63
N GLY A 27 -25.22 9.67 -1.70
CA GLY A 27 -24.58 10.87 -2.23
C GLY A 27 -23.06 10.80 -2.27
N PRO A 28 -22.40 11.82 -2.86
CA PRO A 28 -20.95 11.83 -3.10
C PRO A 28 -20.10 11.84 -1.83
N VAL A 29 -20.65 12.33 -0.70
CA VAL A 29 -19.97 12.43 0.60
C VAL A 29 -20.88 11.93 1.70
N MET A 30 -20.53 10.83 2.33
CA MET A 30 -21.37 10.13 3.30
C MET A 30 -20.76 10.07 4.69
N PRO A 31 -21.54 10.27 5.77
CA PRO A 31 -21.07 10.02 7.12
C PRO A 31 -20.92 8.52 7.36
N MET A 32 -19.80 8.14 7.98
CA MET A 32 -19.47 6.76 8.33
C MET A 32 -18.89 6.69 9.75
N LYS A 33 -19.01 5.55 10.39
CA LYS A 33 -18.35 5.28 11.68
C LYS A 33 -17.12 4.41 11.47
N MET A 34 -15.97 4.89 11.92
CA MET A 34 -14.76 4.08 11.99
C MET A 34 -14.44 3.70 13.44
N PRO A 35 -14.02 2.46 13.69
CA PRO A 35 -13.44 2.08 14.97
C PRO A 35 -12.30 3.03 15.34
N ILE A 36 -12.18 3.37 16.62
CA ILE A 36 -11.13 4.23 17.20
C ILE A 36 -11.21 5.70 16.76
N ILE A 37 -11.44 5.99 15.47
CA ILE A 37 -11.47 7.36 14.90
C ILE A 37 -12.81 8.06 15.14
N GLY A 38 -13.90 7.29 15.28
CA GLY A 38 -15.25 7.81 15.47
C GLY A 38 -15.95 8.17 14.15
N LYS A 39 -16.73 9.28 14.15
CA LYS A 39 -17.44 9.75 12.95
C LYS A 39 -16.47 10.40 11.98
N ILE A 40 -16.55 9.98 10.71
CA ILE A 40 -15.82 10.57 9.58
C ILE A 40 -16.80 10.80 8.43
N HIS A 41 -16.39 11.54 7.41
CA HIS A 41 -17.05 11.53 6.11
C HIS A 41 -16.20 10.73 5.10
N VAL A 42 -16.86 10.04 4.18
CA VAL A 42 -16.21 9.22 3.16
C VAL A 42 -16.67 9.69 1.80
N THR A 43 -15.76 9.89 0.86
CA THR A 43 -16.12 10.15 -0.54
C THR A 43 -16.53 8.84 -1.21
N THR A 44 -17.56 8.88 -2.06
CA THR A 44 -18.17 7.69 -2.67
C THR A 44 -18.13 7.70 -4.19
N THR A 45 -17.78 8.86 -4.80
CA THR A 45 -17.65 9.05 -6.23
C THR A 45 -16.21 9.38 -6.61
N TYR A 46 -15.86 9.16 -7.88
CA TYR A 46 -14.55 9.50 -8.44
C TYR A 46 -14.24 10.99 -8.29
N GLU A 47 -15.20 11.85 -8.66
CA GLU A 47 -15.07 13.30 -8.59
C GLU A 47 -14.77 13.76 -7.15
N ALA A 48 -15.63 13.41 -6.19
CA ALA A 48 -15.45 13.80 -4.79
C ALA A 48 -14.13 13.27 -4.19
N CYS A 49 -13.71 12.06 -4.59
CA CYS A 49 -12.44 11.50 -4.19
C CYS A 49 -11.25 12.28 -4.77
N SER A 50 -11.31 12.62 -6.06
CA SER A 50 -10.30 13.42 -6.76
C SER A 50 -10.16 14.81 -6.14
N GLU A 51 -11.26 15.51 -5.91
CA GLU A 51 -11.27 16.82 -5.29
C GLU A 51 -10.68 16.79 -3.88
N LEU A 52 -11.10 15.81 -3.05
CA LEU A 52 -10.55 15.63 -1.69
C LEU A 52 -9.03 15.47 -1.69
N LEU A 53 -8.48 14.79 -2.70
CA LEU A 53 -7.04 14.50 -2.78
C LEU A 53 -6.23 15.62 -3.44
N THR A 54 -6.84 16.45 -4.29
CA THR A 54 -6.13 17.46 -5.08
C THR A 54 -6.30 18.89 -4.58
N GLN A 55 -7.42 19.22 -3.93
CA GLN A 55 -7.71 20.57 -3.44
C GLN A 55 -7.05 20.84 -2.07
N ARG A 56 -5.73 20.97 -2.09
CA ARG A 56 -4.86 21.07 -0.91
C ARG A 56 -5.16 22.29 0.00
N GLU A 57 -5.76 23.33 -0.51
CA GLU A 57 -6.14 24.52 0.27
C GLU A 57 -7.41 24.29 1.10
N ARG A 58 -8.28 23.39 0.59
CA ARG A 58 -9.53 22.99 1.24
C ARG A 58 -9.36 21.82 2.19
N PHE A 59 -8.44 20.90 1.87
CA PHE A 59 -8.28 19.62 2.55
C PHE A 59 -6.81 19.37 2.92
N VAL A 60 -6.52 19.46 4.20
CA VAL A 60 -5.17 19.46 4.75
C VAL A 60 -4.85 18.14 5.47
N SER A 61 -3.56 17.87 5.59
CA SER A 61 -3.03 16.68 6.29
C SER A 61 -2.70 16.97 7.75
N GLU A 62 -2.21 18.16 8.04
CA GLU A 62 -1.77 18.57 9.38
C GLU A 62 -2.89 19.23 10.16
N PRO A 63 -3.18 18.79 11.40
CA PRO A 63 -4.24 19.37 12.22
C PRO A 63 -4.07 20.89 12.47
N LYS A 64 -2.82 21.37 12.56
CA LYS A 64 -2.53 22.80 12.74
C LYS A 64 -3.14 23.66 11.63
N ASN A 65 -3.14 23.16 10.39
CA ASN A 65 -3.70 23.87 9.22
C ASN A 65 -5.23 23.84 9.16
N ALA A 66 -5.87 23.09 10.06
CA ALA A 66 -7.33 23.08 10.29
C ALA A 66 -7.71 23.66 11.67
N GLY A 67 -6.83 24.45 12.29
CA GLY A 67 -7.07 25.05 13.60
C GLY A 67 -7.19 24.03 14.75
N LYS A 68 -6.61 22.82 14.60
CA LYS A 68 -6.65 21.76 15.60
C LYS A 68 -5.28 21.49 16.19
N SER A 69 -5.24 21.12 17.46
CA SER A 69 -4.03 20.62 18.13
C SER A 69 -3.85 19.12 17.94
N GLY A 70 -2.61 18.64 18.15
CA GLY A 70 -2.27 17.23 18.15
C GLY A 70 -1.66 16.71 16.84
N THR A 71 -1.43 15.39 16.76
CA THR A 71 -0.71 14.73 15.67
C THR A 71 -1.62 14.26 14.52
N GLY A 72 -2.93 14.38 14.67
CA GLY A 72 -3.90 13.83 13.70
C GLY A 72 -4.15 12.32 13.82
N VAL A 73 -3.31 11.58 14.55
CA VAL A 73 -3.60 10.17 14.89
C VAL A 73 -4.56 10.10 16.10
N PRO A 74 -5.47 9.10 16.15
CA PRO A 74 -6.54 9.04 17.16
C PRO A 74 -6.07 8.52 18.52
N PHE A 75 -4.79 8.26 18.70
CA PHE A 75 -4.19 7.78 19.95
C PHE A 75 -2.83 8.46 20.20
N PRO A 76 -2.40 8.58 21.46
CA PRO A 76 -1.10 9.16 21.76
C PRO A 76 0.03 8.28 21.26
N LEU A 77 0.93 8.87 20.47
CA LEU A 77 2.15 8.19 20.03
C LEU A 77 3.19 8.18 21.16
N PRO A 78 3.85 7.04 21.42
CA PRO A 78 5.02 7.00 22.27
C PRO A 78 6.06 8.04 21.84
N PRO A 79 6.79 8.69 22.74
CA PRO A 79 7.80 9.69 22.41
C PRO A 79 8.81 9.20 21.37
N SER A 80 9.21 7.92 21.45
CA SER A 80 10.14 7.26 20.52
C SER A 80 9.61 7.10 19.10
N MET A 81 8.32 7.36 18.86
CA MET A 81 7.66 7.20 17.55
C MET A 81 7.12 8.51 16.98
N ARG A 82 7.25 9.61 17.71
CA ARG A 82 6.75 10.93 17.25
C ARG A 82 7.40 11.37 15.94
N TYR A 83 8.63 10.95 15.68
CA TYR A 83 9.34 11.20 14.41
C TYR A 83 8.54 10.75 13.17
N LEU A 84 7.66 9.73 13.29
CA LEU A 84 6.79 9.32 12.19
C LEU A 84 5.89 10.44 11.66
N MET A 85 5.65 11.48 12.47
CA MET A 85 4.89 12.65 12.07
C MET A 85 5.71 13.67 11.26
N ASP A 86 7.01 13.46 11.16
CA ASP A 86 7.93 14.35 10.43
C ASP A 86 8.20 13.88 8.99
N GLY A 87 7.63 12.74 8.58
CA GLY A 87 7.69 12.26 7.20
C GLY A 87 6.78 13.08 6.26
N PHE A 88 7.18 13.16 4.97
CA PHE A 88 6.47 13.96 3.97
C PHE A 88 4.97 13.61 3.80
N ILE A 89 4.57 12.34 4.02
CA ILE A 89 3.17 11.93 3.96
C ILE A 89 2.29 12.66 5.00
N GLN A 90 2.90 13.11 6.10
CA GLN A 90 2.20 13.78 7.19
C GLN A 90 2.11 15.30 7.00
N LYS A 91 2.90 15.87 6.10
CA LYS A 91 3.06 17.31 5.92
C LYS A 91 2.17 17.85 4.81
N ASP A 92 1.82 19.13 4.95
CA ASP A 92 1.25 19.96 3.91
C ASP A 92 2.35 20.85 3.29
N GLU A 93 2.01 21.64 2.27
CA GLU A 93 2.91 22.64 1.69
C GLU A 93 3.23 23.75 2.72
N PRO A 94 4.46 24.29 2.76
CA PRO A 94 5.60 24.00 1.88
C PRO A 94 6.48 22.81 2.32
N ASP A 95 6.31 22.33 3.56
CA ASP A 95 7.14 21.27 4.17
C ASP A 95 7.07 19.96 3.36
N HIS A 96 5.87 19.62 2.85
CA HIS A 96 5.72 18.46 1.97
C HIS A 96 6.63 18.55 0.75
N ARG A 97 6.59 19.66 0.01
CA ARG A 97 7.38 19.84 -1.23
C ARG A 97 8.88 19.73 -0.95
N ARG A 98 9.33 20.33 0.15
CA ARG A 98 10.72 20.26 0.57
C ARG A 98 11.14 18.80 0.81
N LEU A 99 10.47 18.08 1.68
CA LEU A 99 10.83 16.71 2.04
C LEU A 99 10.66 15.74 0.86
N ARG A 100 9.58 15.88 0.09
CA ARG A 100 9.32 15.07 -1.09
C ARG A 100 10.38 15.29 -2.17
N GLY A 101 10.85 16.52 -2.34
CA GLY A 101 11.92 16.88 -3.29
C GLY A 101 13.23 16.14 -3.02
N PHE A 102 13.63 15.98 -1.76
CA PHE A 102 14.79 15.15 -1.39
C PHE A 102 14.59 13.68 -1.81
N VAL A 103 13.40 13.16 -1.55
CA VAL A 103 13.10 11.76 -1.89
C VAL A 103 13.04 11.55 -3.40
N ASP A 104 12.38 12.43 -4.15
CA ASP A 104 12.27 12.35 -5.61
C ASP A 104 13.66 12.40 -6.27
N LYS A 105 14.56 13.26 -5.79
CA LYS A 105 15.94 13.36 -6.28
C LYS A 105 16.76 12.10 -6.00
N ALA A 106 16.64 11.54 -4.80
CA ALA A 106 17.32 10.30 -4.45
C ALA A 106 16.79 9.10 -5.26
N PHE A 107 15.48 9.05 -5.50
CA PHE A 107 14.87 8.02 -6.36
C PHE A 107 15.30 8.15 -7.82
N ALA A 108 15.40 9.37 -8.36
CA ALA A 108 15.80 9.61 -9.75
C ALA A 108 17.22 9.12 -10.09
N LYS A 109 18.08 8.96 -9.08
CA LYS A 109 19.43 8.40 -9.25
C LYS A 109 19.45 6.87 -9.31
N ARG A 110 18.35 6.21 -8.93
CA ARG A 110 18.27 4.73 -8.94
C ARG A 110 17.94 4.22 -10.33
N SER A 111 18.68 3.24 -10.76
CA SER A 111 18.45 2.59 -12.05
C SER A 111 17.18 1.77 -12.02
N VAL A 112 16.22 2.10 -12.89
CA VAL A 112 15.01 1.29 -13.12
C VAL A 112 15.39 -0.12 -13.58
N LYS A 113 16.48 -0.23 -14.36
CA LYS A 113 16.99 -1.52 -14.87
C LYS A 113 17.44 -2.42 -13.71
N GLU A 114 18.27 -1.92 -12.79
CA GLU A 114 18.75 -2.67 -11.62
C GLU A 114 17.60 -3.16 -10.74
N LEU A 115 16.60 -2.31 -10.51
CA LEU A 115 15.41 -2.70 -9.74
C LEU A 115 14.58 -3.76 -10.49
N SER A 116 14.47 -3.66 -11.81
CA SER A 116 13.78 -4.66 -12.63
C SER A 116 14.50 -6.01 -12.60
N GLU A 117 15.82 -6.02 -12.73
CA GLU A 117 16.65 -7.22 -12.62
C GLU A 117 16.49 -7.87 -11.22
N ALA A 118 16.58 -7.08 -10.14
CA ALA A 118 16.37 -7.57 -8.80
C ALA A 118 14.95 -8.15 -8.58
N CYS A 119 13.91 -7.50 -9.13
CA CYS A 119 12.54 -8.02 -9.08
C CYS A 119 12.43 -9.39 -9.78
N HIS A 120 13.04 -9.51 -10.95
CA HIS A 120 13.05 -10.78 -11.70
C HIS A 120 13.79 -11.88 -10.94
N ASP A 121 15.02 -11.62 -10.49
CA ASP A 121 15.87 -12.61 -9.83
C ASP A 121 15.24 -13.10 -8.53
N TYR A 122 14.70 -12.23 -7.70
CA TYR A 122 13.96 -12.63 -6.49
C TYR A 122 12.68 -13.39 -6.81
N SER A 123 11.98 -13.02 -7.88
CA SER A 123 10.78 -13.75 -8.29
C SER A 123 11.12 -15.18 -8.74
N VAL A 124 12.21 -15.37 -9.48
CA VAL A 124 12.72 -16.69 -9.88
C VAL A 124 13.08 -17.53 -8.65
N GLU A 125 13.95 -17.00 -7.78
CA GLU A 125 14.41 -17.70 -6.56
C GLU A 125 13.23 -18.14 -5.70
N LEU A 126 12.32 -17.21 -5.40
CA LEU A 126 11.20 -17.48 -4.51
C LEU A 126 10.17 -18.43 -5.14
N THR A 127 9.92 -18.34 -6.45
CA THR A 127 9.03 -19.28 -7.15
C THR A 127 9.57 -20.69 -7.12
N ASP A 128 10.87 -20.89 -7.39
CA ASP A 128 11.49 -22.21 -7.37
C ASP A 128 11.51 -22.81 -5.95
N ALA A 129 11.82 -21.98 -4.94
CA ALA A 129 11.78 -22.41 -3.55
C ALA A 129 10.36 -22.81 -3.13
N MET A 130 9.36 -22.00 -3.48
CA MET A 130 7.95 -22.24 -3.17
C MET A 130 7.42 -23.52 -3.85
N LYS A 131 7.76 -23.75 -5.13
CA LYS A 131 7.42 -24.98 -5.87
C LYS A 131 8.03 -26.21 -5.19
N THR A 132 9.30 -26.14 -4.79
CA THR A 132 10.00 -27.21 -4.06
C THR A 132 9.33 -27.50 -2.73
N MET A 133 8.93 -26.45 -1.97
CA MET A 133 8.21 -26.63 -0.69
C MET A 133 6.86 -27.31 -0.91
N ALA A 134 6.09 -26.88 -1.92
CA ALA A 134 4.79 -27.49 -2.24
C ALA A 134 4.92 -28.98 -2.64
N GLN A 135 5.96 -29.33 -3.39
CA GLN A 135 6.24 -30.72 -3.75
C GLN A 135 6.60 -31.59 -2.52
N ARG A 136 7.31 -31.04 -1.57
CA ARG A 136 7.73 -31.75 -0.34
C ARG A 136 6.63 -31.85 0.70
N GLU A 137 5.86 -30.78 0.90
CA GLU A 137 4.90 -30.63 1.99
C GLU A 137 3.43 -30.76 1.53
N GLY A 138 3.20 -30.96 0.23
CA GLY A 138 1.88 -31.07 -0.38
C GLY A 138 1.24 -29.72 -0.72
N SER A 139 1.53 -28.68 0.05
CA SER A 139 1.06 -27.30 -0.20
C SER A 139 2.01 -26.26 0.38
N VAL A 140 1.81 -25.00 -0.03
CA VAL A 140 2.60 -23.87 0.46
C VAL A 140 1.69 -22.64 0.64
N ASP A 141 1.94 -21.82 1.66
CA ASP A 141 1.31 -20.51 1.80
C ASP A 141 2.10 -19.47 0.99
N TYR A 142 1.45 -18.96 -0.07
CA TYR A 142 2.02 -17.95 -0.96
C TYR A 142 2.43 -16.66 -0.23
N ILE A 143 1.69 -16.29 0.81
CA ILE A 143 1.97 -15.04 1.54
C ILE A 143 3.32 -15.13 2.23
N ASP A 144 3.54 -16.19 2.98
CA ASP A 144 4.78 -16.36 3.75
C ASP A 144 5.97 -16.76 2.87
N ALA A 145 5.73 -17.52 1.80
CA ALA A 145 6.79 -18.01 0.93
C ALA A 145 7.20 -17.01 -0.17
N PHE A 146 6.29 -16.14 -0.62
CA PHE A 146 6.55 -15.26 -1.76
C PHE A 146 6.12 -13.80 -1.53
N SER A 147 4.79 -13.53 -1.45
CA SER A 147 4.27 -12.17 -1.63
C SER A 147 4.66 -11.20 -0.52
N ALA A 148 4.91 -11.68 0.70
CA ALA A 148 5.40 -10.85 1.80
C ALA A 148 6.93 -10.76 1.84
N VAL A 149 7.64 -11.59 1.08
CA VAL A 149 9.11 -11.63 1.06
C VAL A 149 9.66 -10.80 -0.08
N MET A 150 9.14 -10.99 -1.29
CA MET A 150 9.64 -10.37 -2.52
C MET A 150 9.67 -8.84 -2.45
N PRO A 151 8.58 -8.11 -2.10
CA PRO A 151 8.63 -6.65 -2.02
C PRO A 151 9.57 -6.14 -0.93
N MET A 152 9.72 -6.89 0.16
CA MET A 152 10.65 -6.52 1.23
C MET A 152 12.12 -6.68 0.82
N ARG A 153 12.44 -7.65 -0.02
CA ARG A 153 13.79 -7.78 -0.61
C ARG A 153 14.06 -6.64 -1.59
N VAL A 154 13.11 -6.32 -2.45
CA VAL A 154 13.24 -5.23 -3.42
C VAL A 154 13.41 -3.87 -2.71
N ILE A 155 12.60 -3.58 -1.69
CA ILE A 155 12.75 -2.34 -0.91
C ILE A 155 14.11 -2.29 -0.18
N SER A 156 14.65 -3.44 0.24
CA SER A 156 15.98 -3.52 0.85
C SER A 156 17.09 -3.13 -0.14
N VAL A 157 17.00 -3.60 -1.38
CA VAL A 157 17.92 -3.20 -2.47
C VAL A 157 17.78 -1.71 -2.77
N LEU A 158 16.55 -1.22 -2.92
CA LEU A 158 16.30 0.20 -3.16
C LEU A 158 16.91 1.08 -2.06
N LEU A 159 16.74 0.71 -0.80
CA LEU A 159 17.29 1.44 0.33
C LEU A 159 18.81 1.31 0.47
N GLY A 160 19.42 0.32 -0.21
CA GLY A 160 20.85 0.05 -0.17
C GLY A 160 21.29 -0.80 1.01
N PHE A 161 20.39 -1.61 1.62
CA PHE A 161 20.78 -2.53 2.68
C PHE A 161 21.69 -3.63 2.14
N PRO A 162 22.87 -3.84 2.74
CA PRO A 162 23.76 -4.91 2.34
C PRO A 162 23.12 -6.29 2.63
N PRO A 163 23.49 -7.35 1.87
CA PRO A 163 22.86 -8.67 1.97
C PRO A 163 22.74 -9.22 3.40
N HIS A 164 23.77 -9.06 4.23
CA HIS A 164 23.77 -9.54 5.63
C HIS A 164 22.78 -8.80 6.55
N MET A 165 22.26 -7.64 6.13
CA MET A 165 21.23 -6.89 6.87
C MET A 165 19.82 -7.16 6.38
N GLN A 166 19.65 -7.71 5.17
CA GLN A 166 18.33 -7.93 4.57
C GLN A 166 17.47 -8.88 5.41
N ASP A 167 18.06 -9.98 5.93
CA ASP A 167 17.33 -10.92 6.80
C ASP A 167 16.94 -10.27 8.13
N ARG A 168 17.83 -9.50 8.74
CA ARG A 168 17.53 -8.76 9.97
C ARG A 168 16.43 -7.71 9.74
N PHE A 169 16.46 -7.06 8.59
CA PHE A 169 15.43 -6.11 8.20
C PHE A 169 14.05 -6.79 8.04
N GLN A 170 14.00 -7.96 7.39
CA GLN A 170 12.76 -8.73 7.30
C GLN A 170 12.24 -9.15 8.68
N GLU A 171 13.11 -9.56 9.60
CA GLU A 171 12.70 -9.89 10.97
C GLU A 171 12.14 -8.68 11.73
N TRP A 172 12.74 -7.50 11.59
CA TRP A 172 12.21 -6.27 12.19
C TRP A 172 10.82 -5.92 11.68
N MET A 173 10.53 -6.24 10.40
CA MET A 173 9.26 -5.93 9.74
C MET A 173 8.18 -7.01 9.96
N LYS A 174 8.54 -8.22 10.38
CA LYS A 174 7.57 -9.29 10.68
C LYS A 174 6.38 -8.84 11.55
N PRO A 175 6.57 -8.10 12.67
CA PRO A 175 5.45 -7.64 13.50
C PRO A 175 4.50 -6.66 12.78
N MET A 176 4.95 -6.02 11.69
CA MET A 176 4.14 -5.08 10.93
C MET A 176 3.23 -5.77 9.90
N ARG A 177 3.61 -6.98 9.45
CA ARG A 177 2.78 -7.79 8.54
C ARG A 177 1.46 -8.23 9.20
N LEU A 178 1.46 -8.36 10.52
CA LEU A 178 0.32 -8.79 11.34
C LEU A 178 -0.25 -7.60 12.12
N ILE A 179 -0.68 -6.53 11.43
CA ILE A 179 -1.43 -5.46 12.11
C ILE A 179 -2.77 -6.05 12.56
N GLU A 180 -2.73 -6.72 13.70
CA GLU A 180 -3.91 -7.05 14.47
C GLU A 180 -4.37 -5.79 15.20
N THR A 181 -5.63 -5.44 15.05
CA THR A 181 -6.25 -4.32 15.79
C THR A 181 -6.48 -4.67 17.28
N THR A 182 -5.82 -5.71 17.78
CA THR A 182 -5.83 -6.08 19.20
C THR A 182 -4.80 -5.25 19.96
N PRO A 183 -5.02 -4.93 21.25
CA PRO A 183 -4.05 -4.22 22.07
C PRO A 183 -2.66 -4.89 22.08
N TRP A 184 -2.62 -6.22 22.08
CA TRP A 184 -1.37 -6.99 22.05
C TRP A 184 -0.67 -6.93 20.68
N GLY A 185 -1.43 -6.96 19.58
CA GLY A 185 -0.92 -6.77 18.22
C GLY A 185 -0.30 -5.37 18.05
N ILE A 186 -0.96 -4.34 18.55
CA ILE A 186 -0.45 -2.97 18.58
C ILE A 186 0.86 -2.90 19.38
N PHE A 187 0.94 -3.52 20.56
CA PHE A 187 2.15 -3.52 21.38
C PHE A 187 3.33 -4.21 20.67
N ARG A 188 3.09 -5.36 20.04
CA ARG A 188 4.10 -6.07 19.23
C ARG A 188 4.60 -5.25 18.05
N MET A 189 3.68 -4.59 17.35
CA MET A 189 4.00 -3.68 16.24
C MET A 189 4.89 -2.52 16.73
N LEU A 190 4.52 -1.87 17.83
CA LEU A 190 5.29 -0.77 18.42
C LEU A 190 6.71 -1.23 18.81
N GLY A 191 6.84 -2.43 19.37
CA GLY A 191 8.14 -3.04 19.69
C GLY A 191 9.00 -3.30 18.45
N GLY A 192 8.40 -3.80 17.36
CA GLY A 192 9.07 -4.02 16.07
C GLY A 192 9.57 -2.72 15.45
N ILE A 193 8.71 -1.69 15.39
CA ILE A 193 9.07 -0.36 14.91
C ILE A 193 10.23 0.22 15.74
N GLY A 194 10.21 0.07 17.04
CA GLY A 194 11.29 0.55 17.93
C GLY A 194 12.65 -0.11 17.64
N LYS A 195 12.66 -1.42 17.40
CA LYS A 195 13.89 -2.17 17.03
C LYS A 195 14.40 -1.75 15.64
N ALA A 196 13.51 -1.71 14.65
CA ALA A 196 13.84 -1.29 13.29
C ALA A 196 14.38 0.14 13.28
N SER A 197 13.75 1.07 14.02
CA SER A 197 14.20 2.46 14.14
C SER A 197 15.64 2.59 14.62
N LYS A 198 16.01 1.86 15.68
CA LYS A 198 17.37 1.88 16.22
C LYS A 198 18.37 1.30 15.23
N GLY A 199 18.00 0.21 14.54
CA GLY A 199 18.88 -0.42 13.55
C GLY A 199 19.15 0.47 12.34
N ILE A 200 18.11 1.10 11.80
CA ILE A 200 18.21 2.04 10.68
C ILE A 200 19.03 3.27 11.07
N GLU A 201 18.79 3.82 12.27
CA GLU A 201 19.56 4.98 12.76
C GLU A 201 21.04 4.65 12.93
N ALA A 202 21.36 3.49 13.51
CA ALA A 202 22.74 3.07 13.67
C ALA A 202 23.44 2.90 12.31
N TRP A 203 22.75 2.28 11.35
CA TRP A 203 23.31 2.06 10.03
C TRP A 203 23.43 3.35 9.20
N SER A 204 22.42 4.22 9.22
CA SER A 204 22.48 5.49 8.47
C SER A 204 23.65 6.38 8.89
N LYS A 205 24.10 6.30 10.15
CA LYS A 205 25.30 7.01 10.62
C LYS A 205 26.59 6.51 9.98
N THR A 206 26.65 5.25 9.56
CA THR A 206 27.82 4.68 8.88
C THR A 206 27.90 5.06 7.40
N LEU A 207 26.82 5.66 6.87
CA LEU A 207 26.74 6.07 5.46
C LEU A 207 27.16 7.52 5.23
N ILE A 208 27.37 8.31 6.28
CA ILE A 208 27.80 9.71 6.17
C ILE A 208 29.20 9.71 5.56
N ASP A 209 29.35 10.47 4.47
CA ASP A 209 30.62 10.61 3.71
C ASP A 209 31.20 9.25 3.26
N SER A 210 30.37 8.24 3.07
CA SER A 210 30.75 6.94 2.53
C SER A 210 30.47 6.84 1.03
N ASP A 211 31.20 5.96 0.33
CA ASP A 211 30.94 5.59 -1.06
C ASP A 211 29.81 4.55 -1.20
N ALA A 212 29.03 4.34 -0.14
CA ALA A 212 27.93 3.40 -0.16
C ALA A 212 26.82 3.86 -1.12
N GLU A 213 26.26 2.90 -1.84
CA GLU A 213 25.16 3.12 -2.76
C GLU A 213 23.80 2.85 -2.08
N GLY A 214 22.75 3.43 -2.64
CA GLY A 214 21.37 3.21 -2.18
C GLY A 214 20.68 4.49 -1.76
N LEU A 215 19.35 4.41 -1.66
CA LEU A 215 18.52 5.56 -1.37
C LEU A 215 18.88 6.23 -0.04
N ILE A 216 19.23 5.46 0.98
CA ILE A 216 19.58 6.03 2.29
C ILE A 216 20.90 6.79 2.22
N ALA A 217 21.92 6.26 1.52
CA ALA A 217 23.18 6.95 1.31
C ALA A 217 22.99 8.28 0.56
N GLU A 218 22.17 8.25 -0.49
CA GLU A 218 21.78 9.45 -1.22
C GLU A 218 21.07 10.48 -0.32
N LEU A 219 20.09 10.07 0.48
CA LEU A 219 19.37 10.96 1.38
C LEU A 219 20.25 11.56 2.48
N VAL A 220 21.22 10.79 3.00
CA VAL A 220 22.16 11.26 4.03
C VAL A 220 23.10 12.31 3.49
N ASN A 221 23.58 12.13 2.25
CA ASN A 221 24.59 13.00 1.63
C ASN A 221 23.99 14.13 0.79
N LEU A 222 22.67 14.08 0.50
CA LEU A 222 22.01 15.10 -0.30
C LEU A 222 21.85 16.40 0.48
N GLN A 223 22.37 17.48 -0.11
CA GLN A 223 22.24 18.84 0.39
C GLN A 223 21.78 19.77 -0.74
N GLU A 224 20.87 20.67 -0.43
CA GLU A 224 20.37 21.70 -1.35
C GLU A 224 20.68 23.10 -0.80
N GLY A 225 21.70 23.74 -1.34
CA GLY A 225 22.19 25.02 -0.80
C GLY A 225 22.58 24.84 0.67
N ASN A 226 21.86 25.52 1.56
CA ASN A 226 22.03 25.40 3.01
C ASN A 226 21.04 24.42 3.67
N ASP A 227 20.18 23.74 2.89
CA ASP A 227 19.18 22.83 3.40
C ASP A 227 19.61 21.36 3.28
N ARG A 228 19.33 20.59 4.31
CA ARG A 228 19.55 19.15 4.38
C ARG A 228 18.50 18.50 5.27
N LEU A 229 18.30 17.20 5.13
CA LEU A 229 17.41 16.44 6.01
C LEU A 229 18.01 16.36 7.42
N SER A 230 17.21 16.67 8.43
CA SER A 230 17.57 16.37 9.81
C SER A 230 17.56 14.84 10.04
N PRO A 231 18.27 14.31 11.05
CA PRO A 231 18.24 12.89 11.39
C PRO A 231 16.83 12.36 11.65
N THR A 232 15.94 13.21 12.19
CA THR A 232 14.53 12.87 12.48
C THR A 232 13.72 12.76 11.19
N GLU A 233 13.85 13.71 10.28
CA GLU A 233 13.18 13.69 8.96
C GLU A 233 13.66 12.52 8.11
N MET A 234 14.97 12.29 8.05
CA MET A 234 15.53 11.14 7.33
C MET A 234 14.94 9.81 7.87
N LYS A 235 14.95 9.63 9.20
CA LYS A 235 14.37 8.44 9.84
C LYS A 235 12.88 8.30 9.49
N ALA A 236 12.11 9.37 9.52
CA ALA A 236 10.70 9.38 9.15
C ALA A 236 10.49 8.98 7.69
N ILE A 237 11.31 9.51 6.77
CA ILE A 237 11.26 9.18 5.34
C ILE A 237 11.56 7.71 5.12
N VAL A 238 12.66 7.18 5.65
CA VAL A 238 13.06 5.78 5.49
C VAL A 238 11.97 4.84 6.00
N PHE A 239 11.41 5.12 7.20
CA PHE A 239 10.31 4.34 7.74
C PHE A 239 9.06 4.40 6.88
N THR A 240 8.74 5.57 6.35
CA THR A 240 7.60 5.76 5.43
C THR A 240 7.76 4.89 4.19
N LEU A 241 8.94 4.88 3.59
CA LEU A 241 9.22 4.08 2.38
C LEU A 241 9.14 2.58 2.65
N ILE A 242 9.66 2.13 3.78
CA ILE A 242 9.60 0.72 4.19
C ILE A 242 8.14 0.24 4.36
N ILE A 243 7.34 1.00 5.12
CA ILE A 243 5.95 0.65 5.38
C ILE A 243 5.13 0.70 4.08
N ALA A 244 5.33 1.74 3.28
CA ALA A 244 4.58 1.93 2.06
C ALA A 244 4.94 0.91 0.97
N GLY A 245 6.23 0.54 0.84
CA GLY A 245 6.70 -0.33 -0.24
C GLY A 245 6.42 -1.82 -0.01
N GLY A 246 6.54 -2.30 1.23
CA GLY A 246 6.43 -3.74 1.50
C GLY A 246 4.99 -4.25 1.51
N GLU A 247 4.12 -3.64 2.30
CA GLU A 247 2.79 -4.20 2.58
C GLU A 247 1.80 -4.04 1.42
N THR A 248 1.86 -2.92 0.71
CA THR A 248 0.90 -2.61 -0.36
C THR A 248 1.08 -3.51 -1.57
N THR A 249 2.32 -3.77 -1.99
CA THR A 249 2.64 -4.71 -3.07
C THR A 249 2.27 -6.14 -2.67
N THR A 250 2.51 -6.55 -1.42
CA THR A 250 2.04 -7.84 -0.89
C THR A 250 0.54 -8.03 -1.13
N HIS A 251 -0.28 -7.01 -0.85
CA HIS A 251 -1.73 -7.13 -1.05
C HIS A 251 -2.13 -7.20 -2.53
N LEU A 252 -1.42 -6.51 -3.41
CA LEU A 252 -1.63 -6.61 -4.86
C LEU A 252 -1.32 -8.01 -5.37
N LEU A 253 -0.17 -8.57 -4.99
CA LEU A 253 0.26 -9.91 -5.38
C LEU A 253 -0.70 -10.98 -4.86
N ASN A 254 -1.17 -10.85 -3.62
CA ASN A 254 -2.17 -11.75 -3.04
C ASN A 254 -3.50 -11.70 -3.82
N GLY A 255 -3.96 -10.49 -4.16
CA GLY A 255 -5.17 -10.30 -4.96
C GLY A 255 -5.03 -10.90 -6.36
N ALA A 256 -3.87 -10.73 -6.99
CA ALA A 256 -3.58 -11.27 -8.32
C ALA A 256 -3.59 -12.81 -8.31
N LEU A 257 -2.86 -13.44 -7.39
CA LEU A 257 -2.88 -14.90 -7.27
C LEU A 257 -4.27 -15.44 -6.93
N TRP A 258 -4.96 -14.83 -5.96
CA TRP A 258 -6.33 -15.21 -5.59
C TRP A 258 -7.27 -15.17 -6.81
N TYR A 259 -7.15 -14.13 -7.65
CA TYR A 259 -7.95 -14.02 -8.86
C TYR A 259 -7.63 -15.15 -9.86
N LEU A 260 -6.35 -15.41 -10.13
CA LEU A 260 -5.93 -16.47 -11.05
C LEU A 260 -6.33 -17.88 -10.58
N LEU A 261 -6.30 -18.13 -9.27
CA LEU A 261 -6.77 -19.41 -8.69
C LEU A 261 -8.29 -19.58 -8.76
N LYS A 262 -9.06 -18.49 -8.75
CA LYS A 262 -10.51 -18.50 -8.96
C LYS A 262 -10.93 -18.53 -10.43
N HIS A 263 -10.05 -18.09 -11.33
CA HIS A 263 -10.28 -17.93 -12.76
C HIS A 263 -9.19 -18.63 -13.57
N PRO A 264 -9.22 -19.98 -13.63
CA PRO A 264 -8.22 -20.75 -14.39
C PRO A 264 -8.11 -20.33 -15.85
N GLU A 265 -9.23 -19.93 -16.47
CA GLU A 265 -9.28 -19.42 -17.84
C GLU A 265 -8.41 -18.15 -18.02
N MET A 266 -8.35 -17.26 -17.02
CA MET A 266 -7.49 -16.09 -17.07
C MET A 266 -6.01 -16.49 -16.89
N LYS A 267 -5.73 -17.46 -16.02
CA LYS A 267 -4.37 -18.01 -15.87
C LYS A 267 -3.86 -18.58 -17.21
N GLU A 268 -4.65 -19.42 -17.86
CA GLU A 268 -4.33 -20.01 -19.17
C GLU A 268 -4.16 -18.92 -20.25
N HIS A 269 -5.02 -17.90 -20.24
CA HIS A 269 -4.90 -16.77 -21.15
C HIS A 269 -3.56 -16.04 -21.00
N LEU A 270 -3.17 -15.69 -19.77
CA LEU A 270 -1.92 -14.97 -19.50
C LEU A 270 -0.67 -15.83 -19.76
N GLN A 271 -0.76 -17.16 -19.60
CA GLN A 271 0.30 -18.08 -19.98
C GLN A 271 0.51 -18.10 -21.50
N ALA A 272 -0.59 -18.08 -22.25
CA ALA A 272 -0.54 -18.03 -23.72
C ALA A 272 -0.18 -16.64 -24.26
N ASN A 273 -0.49 -15.58 -23.54
CA ASN A 273 -0.33 -14.18 -23.94
C ASN A 273 0.35 -13.34 -22.83
N PRO A 274 1.65 -13.53 -22.55
CA PRO A 274 2.36 -12.80 -21.49
C PRO A 274 2.35 -11.29 -21.68
N GLY A 275 2.17 -10.80 -22.91
CA GLY A 275 2.03 -9.37 -23.23
C GLY A 275 0.81 -8.70 -22.61
N ASP A 276 -0.17 -9.48 -22.13
CA ASP A 276 -1.38 -8.97 -21.47
C ASP A 276 -1.21 -8.81 -19.93
N ILE A 277 -0.10 -9.28 -19.37
CA ILE A 277 0.19 -9.15 -17.92
C ILE A 277 0.17 -7.69 -17.45
N PRO A 278 0.73 -6.71 -18.17
CA PRO A 278 0.58 -5.29 -17.77
C PRO A 278 -0.87 -4.83 -17.67
N GLY A 279 -1.73 -5.21 -18.61
CA GLY A 279 -3.18 -4.91 -18.56
C GLY A 279 -3.87 -5.57 -17.37
N PHE A 280 -3.54 -6.82 -17.08
CA PHE A 280 -4.02 -7.53 -15.89
C PHE A 280 -3.61 -6.81 -14.60
N VAL A 281 -2.37 -6.33 -14.48
CA VAL A 281 -1.88 -5.60 -13.31
C VAL A 281 -2.62 -4.27 -13.13
N GLU A 282 -2.84 -3.48 -14.20
CA GLU A 282 -3.60 -2.23 -14.11
C GLU A 282 -5.05 -2.48 -13.68
N GLU A 283 -5.69 -3.51 -14.24
CA GLU A 283 -7.07 -3.84 -13.87
C GLU A 283 -7.14 -4.41 -12.44
N MET A 284 -6.14 -5.16 -11.97
CA MET A 284 -6.04 -5.56 -10.56
C MET A 284 -5.90 -4.35 -9.64
N LEU A 285 -5.09 -3.36 -10.00
CA LEU A 285 -4.98 -2.11 -9.24
C LEU A 285 -6.32 -1.38 -9.16
N ARG A 286 -7.07 -1.33 -10.26
CA ARG A 286 -8.39 -0.72 -10.30
C ARG A 286 -9.43 -1.53 -9.51
N TRP A 287 -9.63 -2.78 -9.91
CA TRP A 287 -10.76 -3.61 -9.49
C TRP A 287 -10.58 -4.21 -8.10
N PHE A 288 -9.40 -4.77 -7.81
CA PHE A 288 -9.09 -5.29 -6.48
C PHE A 288 -8.78 -4.15 -5.52
N CYS A 289 -8.05 -3.13 -5.97
CA CYS A 289 -7.69 -1.94 -5.19
C CYS A 289 -7.11 -2.32 -3.81
N PRO A 290 -5.84 -2.74 -3.72
CA PRO A 290 -5.23 -3.28 -2.49
C PRO A 290 -5.40 -2.38 -1.26
N LEU A 291 -5.28 -1.06 -1.45
CA LEU A 291 -5.64 -0.03 -0.47
C LEU A 291 -6.95 0.61 -0.88
N THR A 292 -7.99 0.40 -0.10
CA THR A 292 -9.33 0.96 -0.37
C THR A 292 -9.48 2.40 0.09
N THR A 293 -8.48 2.94 0.79
CA THR A 293 -8.39 4.34 1.26
C THR A 293 -6.95 4.76 1.48
N THR A 294 -6.74 6.08 1.62
CA THR A 294 -5.48 6.64 2.10
C THR A 294 -5.66 7.34 3.45
N LYS A 295 -4.64 8.06 3.91
CA LYS A 295 -4.70 8.92 5.09
C LYS A 295 -5.89 9.89 4.99
N PRO A 296 -6.69 10.07 6.08
CA PRO A 296 -7.75 11.07 6.12
C PRO A 296 -7.21 12.48 5.87
N ARG A 297 -8.03 13.31 5.24
CA ARG A 297 -7.83 14.76 5.17
C ARG A 297 -8.74 15.46 6.18
N LEU A 298 -8.38 16.66 6.54
CA LEU A 298 -9.17 17.53 7.42
C LEU A 298 -9.69 18.71 6.60
N ALA A 299 -10.96 19.08 6.78
CA ALA A 299 -11.46 20.34 6.25
C ALA A 299 -10.67 21.50 6.89
N ALA A 300 -10.01 22.31 6.07
CA ALA A 300 -9.14 23.39 6.55
C ALA A 300 -9.92 24.49 7.27
N TYR A 301 -11.15 24.75 6.82
CA TYR A 301 -12.07 25.77 7.35
C TYR A 301 -13.51 25.29 7.23
N ASP A 302 -14.46 26.05 7.76
CA ASP A 302 -15.90 25.81 7.58
C ASP A 302 -16.27 25.97 6.10
N GLN A 303 -16.83 24.93 5.49
CA GLN A 303 -17.11 24.90 4.05
C GLN A 303 -18.23 23.93 3.71
N GLU A 304 -18.76 24.05 2.49
CA GLU A 304 -19.62 23.04 1.89
C GLU A 304 -18.81 22.18 0.91
N PHE A 305 -19.09 20.86 0.91
CA PHE A 305 -18.46 19.91 -0.01
C PHE A 305 -19.50 18.90 -0.48
N HIS A 306 -19.85 18.97 -1.77
CA HIS A 306 -20.92 18.17 -2.40
C HIS A 306 -22.22 18.15 -1.59
N GLY A 307 -22.71 19.33 -1.17
CA GLY A 307 -23.94 19.48 -0.41
C GLY A 307 -23.83 19.17 1.09
N VAL A 308 -22.65 18.81 1.57
CA VAL A 308 -22.41 18.51 3.00
C VAL A 308 -21.68 19.68 3.67
N ALA A 309 -22.29 20.26 4.69
CA ALA A 309 -21.65 21.30 5.52
C ALA A 309 -20.58 20.67 6.42
N LEU A 310 -19.35 21.10 6.26
CA LEU A 310 -18.19 20.63 6.99
C LEU A 310 -17.65 21.75 7.91
N LYS A 311 -17.42 21.43 9.17
CA LYS A 311 -16.70 22.30 10.10
C LYS A 311 -15.19 22.08 9.99
N ALA A 312 -14.39 23.13 10.25
CA ALA A 312 -12.94 23.03 10.32
C ALA A 312 -12.49 21.85 11.19
N GLY A 313 -11.57 21.04 10.66
CA GLY A 313 -11.04 19.85 11.33
C GLY A 313 -11.93 18.60 11.27
N VAL A 314 -13.05 18.63 10.55
CA VAL A 314 -13.80 17.40 10.22
C VAL A 314 -12.94 16.50 9.34
N ARG A 315 -12.91 15.20 9.67
CA ARG A 315 -12.15 14.21 8.93
C ARG A 315 -12.93 13.68 7.73
N LEU A 316 -12.28 13.68 6.57
CA LEU A 316 -12.77 13.07 5.34
C LEU A 316 -11.78 11.98 4.91
N MET A 317 -12.31 10.85 4.47
CA MET A 317 -11.52 9.70 4.00
C MET A 317 -11.86 9.42 2.54
N PRO A 318 -10.88 9.39 1.64
CA PRO A 318 -11.12 9.01 0.26
C PRO A 318 -11.39 7.50 0.18
N ALA A 319 -12.51 7.08 -0.40
CA ALA A 319 -12.77 5.68 -0.70
C ALA A 319 -12.27 5.36 -2.11
N LEU A 320 -11.00 4.96 -2.22
CA LEU A 320 -10.35 4.72 -3.51
C LEU A 320 -11.04 3.63 -4.33
N LEU A 321 -11.49 2.54 -3.66
CA LEU A 321 -12.22 1.48 -4.34
C LEU A 321 -13.58 1.96 -4.86
N ALA A 322 -14.26 2.82 -4.11
CA ALA A 322 -15.50 3.42 -4.60
C ALA A 322 -15.26 4.32 -5.82
N ALA A 323 -14.20 5.11 -5.81
CA ALA A 323 -13.78 5.88 -6.99
C ALA A 323 -13.44 4.97 -8.18
N ASN A 324 -12.70 3.89 -7.96
CA ASN A 324 -12.30 2.93 -9.01
C ASN A 324 -13.46 2.11 -9.58
N THR A 325 -14.61 2.12 -8.91
CA THR A 325 -15.84 1.43 -9.33
C THR A 325 -16.98 2.39 -9.65
N ASP A 326 -16.66 3.65 -9.95
CA ASP A 326 -17.64 4.64 -10.33
C ASP A 326 -18.00 4.50 -11.81
N ALA A 327 -19.27 4.24 -12.11
CA ALA A 327 -19.79 4.11 -13.48
C ALA A 327 -19.73 5.41 -14.28
N ALA A 328 -19.56 6.57 -13.62
CA ALA A 328 -19.32 7.83 -14.30
C ALA A 328 -17.96 7.88 -15.03
N VAL A 329 -17.02 7.01 -14.67
CA VAL A 329 -15.67 6.97 -15.24
C VAL A 329 -15.37 5.62 -15.89
N PHE A 330 -15.82 4.51 -15.29
CA PHE A 330 -15.52 3.16 -15.75
C PHE A 330 -16.81 2.44 -16.18
N ASP A 331 -16.94 2.15 -17.45
CA ASP A 331 -18.07 1.35 -17.97
C ASP A 331 -18.07 -0.04 -17.34
N ASP A 332 -19.24 -0.54 -16.91
CA ASP A 332 -19.39 -1.80 -16.17
C ASP A 332 -18.27 -2.01 -15.14
N PRO A 333 -18.17 -1.14 -14.11
CA PRO A 333 -16.99 -1.01 -13.28
C PRO A 333 -16.71 -2.26 -12.42
N TRP A 334 -17.69 -3.12 -12.25
CA TRP A 334 -17.55 -4.37 -11.49
C TRP A 334 -17.07 -5.55 -12.33
N ARG A 335 -17.10 -5.45 -13.65
CA ARG A 335 -16.49 -6.43 -14.56
C ARG A 335 -14.98 -6.25 -14.54
N PHE A 336 -14.25 -7.32 -14.33
CA PHE A 336 -12.81 -7.38 -14.51
C PHE A 336 -12.48 -7.49 -16.01
N ASP A 337 -11.70 -6.56 -16.54
CA ASP A 337 -11.44 -6.46 -17.97
C ASP A 337 -10.01 -5.95 -18.23
N ILE A 338 -9.10 -6.86 -18.57
CA ILE A 338 -7.69 -6.56 -18.81
C ILE A 338 -7.44 -5.69 -20.04
N THR A 339 -8.45 -5.55 -20.90
CA THR A 339 -8.39 -4.72 -22.11
C THR A 339 -8.98 -3.32 -21.92
N ARG A 340 -9.39 -2.98 -20.70
CA ARG A 340 -10.00 -1.70 -20.35
C ARG A 340 -9.07 -0.54 -20.68
N ALA A 341 -9.46 0.29 -21.66
CA ALA A 341 -8.62 1.36 -22.18
C ALA A 341 -8.26 2.44 -21.13
N ASN A 342 -9.12 2.66 -20.14
CA ASN A 342 -8.93 3.67 -19.09
C ASN A 342 -8.61 3.04 -17.71
N ALA A 343 -8.15 1.79 -17.65
CA ALA A 343 -7.77 1.15 -16.38
C ALA A 343 -6.77 2.00 -15.57
N ASN A 344 -5.81 2.62 -16.24
CA ASN A 344 -4.77 3.47 -15.65
C ASN A 344 -5.27 4.78 -15.01
N GLN A 345 -6.53 5.14 -15.19
CA GLN A 345 -7.17 6.28 -14.52
C GLN A 345 -7.59 5.93 -13.07
N HIS A 346 -7.36 4.71 -12.63
CA HIS A 346 -7.67 4.30 -11.26
C HIS A 346 -6.95 5.15 -10.21
N MET A 347 -7.58 5.27 -9.04
CA MET A 347 -7.03 5.99 -7.88
C MET A 347 -6.28 5.10 -6.88
N ALA A 348 -5.90 3.88 -7.24
CA ALA A 348 -5.19 2.97 -6.32
C ALA A 348 -3.88 3.54 -5.78
N PHE A 349 -3.27 4.47 -6.50
CA PHE A 349 -2.06 5.20 -6.08
C PHE A 349 -2.36 6.57 -5.43
N GLY A 350 -3.62 6.85 -5.12
CA GLY A 350 -4.05 8.17 -4.70
C GLY A 350 -3.95 9.22 -5.81
N SER A 351 -4.02 10.49 -5.44
CA SER A 351 -3.91 11.64 -6.34
C SER A 351 -3.32 12.86 -5.61
N GLY A 352 -3.04 13.94 -6.35
CA GLY A 352 -2.50 15.18 -5.81
C GLY A 352 -1.04 15.05 -5.34
N ILE A 353 -0.64 15.93 -4.42
CA ILE A 353 0.75 16.03 -3.95
C ILE A 353 1.26 14.78 -3.26
N HIS A 354 0.37 14.01 -2.63
CA HIS A 354 0.70 12.75 -1.94
C HIS A 354 0.52 11.51 -2.82
N ASN A 355 0.45 11.65 -4.14
CA ASN A 355 0.36 10.47 -5.00
C ASN A 355 1.55 9.52 -4.77
N CYS A 356 1.34 8.23 -4.99
CA CYS A 356 2.34 7.20 -4.71
C CYS A 356 3.63 7.43 -5.51
N LEU A 357 4.75 7.49 -4.79
CA LEU A 357 6.09 7.60 -5.38
C LEU A 357 6.49 6.30 -6.08
N GLY A 358 6.14 5.14 -5.48
CA GLY A 358 6.52 3.81 -5.94
C GLY A 358 5.69 3.26 -7.10
N ARG A 359 4.84 4.06 -7.76
CA ARG A 359 3.99 3.58 -8.87
C ARG A 359 4.72 2.78 -9.97
N PRO A 360 5.90 3.21 -10.45
CA PRO A 360 6.63 2.41 -11.43
C PRO A 360 7.14 1.09 -10.83
N LEU A 361 7.67 1.13 -9.62
CA LEU A 361 8.25 -0.04 -8.95
C LEU A 361 7.19 -1.13 -8.68
N VAL A 362 6.01 -0.75 -8.18
CA VAL A 362 4.90 -1.69 -7.94
C VAL A 362 4.49 -2.44 -9.21
N ARG A 363 4.49 -1.76 -10.36
CA ARG A 363 4.18 -2.39 -11.65
C ARG A 363 5.26 -3.39 -12.06
N ILE A 364 6.53 -3.00 -11.93
CA ILE A 364 7.68 -3.89 -12.20
C ILE A 364 7.62 -5.13 -11.30
N GLU A 365 7.42 -4.94 -10.00
CA GLU A 365 7.30 -6.04 -9.03
C GLU A 365 6.17 -7.00 -9.38
N ALA A 366 4.97 -6.47 -9.67
CA ALA A 366 3.80 -7.28 -9.97
C ALA A 366 3.94 -8.02 -11.30
N GLN A 367 4.48 -7.37 -12.33
CA GLN A 367 4.74 -8.00 -13.63
C GLN A 367 5.77 -9.12 -13.50
N ALA A 368 6.94 -8.85 -12.90
CA ALA A 368 7.99 -9.84 -12.71
C ALA A 368 7.51 -11.07 -11.90
N ALA A 369 6.72 -10.83 -10.85
CA ALA A 369 6.15 -11.90 -10.03
C ALA A 369 5.19 -12.79 -10.82
N LEU A 370 4.31 -12.19 -11.64
CA LEU A 370 3.32 -12.92 -12.43
C LEU A 370 3.96 -13.65 -13.59
N GLU A 371 4.84 -13.00 -14.36
CA GLU A 371 5.59 -13.60 -15.47
C GLU A 371 6.36 -14.83 -14.99
N THR A 372 7.10 -14.68 -13.90
CA THR A 372 7.91 -15.76 -13.33
C THR A 372 7.06 -16.91 -12.80
N LEU A 373 5.96 -16.61 -12.07
CA LEU A 373 5.09 -17.64 -11.53
C LEU A 373 4.41 -18.45 -12.64
N LEU A 374 3.89 -17.77 -13.67
CA LEU A 374 3.18 -18.40 -14.80
C LEU A 374 4.12 -19.23 -15.68
N ASP A 375 5.38 -18.82 -15.84
CA ASP A 375 6.38 -19.53 -16.63
C ASP A 375 6.96 -20.74 -15.87
N ARG A 376 7.44 -20.54 -14.64
CA ARG A 376 8.21 -21.56 -13.91
C ARG A 376 7.37 -22.56 -13.13
N TRP A 377 6.13 -22.18 -12.79
CA TRP A 377 5.18 -23.08 -12.12
C TRP A 377 3.80 -23.03 -12.77
N PRO A 378 3.67 -23.40 -14.07
CA PRO A 378 2.44 -23.19 -14.84
C PRO A 378 1.23 -23.99 -14.34
N ASP A 379 1.47 -25.10 -13.66
CA ASP A 379 0.45 -26.04 -13.16
C ASP A 379 0.02 -25.80 -11.71
N PHE A 380 0.35 -24.64 -11.11
CA PHE A 380 -0.10 -24.33 -9.77
C PHE A 380 -1.63 -24.29 -9.64
N GLN A 381 -2.14 -24.77 -8.52
CA GLN A 381 -3.57 -24.84 -8.22
C GLN A 381 -3.85 -24.38 -6.79
N ALA A 382 -5.11 -24.01 -6.52
CA ALA A 382 -5.57 -23.81 -5.14
C ALA A 382 -5.45 -25.13 -4.35
N ASP A 383 -4.92 -25.03 -3.13
CA ASP A 383 -4.95 -26.16 -2.20
C ASP A 383 -6.35 -26.25 -1.56
N ALA A 384 -7.26 -26.93 -2.24
CA ALA A 384 -8.62 -27.22 -1.79
C ALA A 384 -8.65 -28.36 -0.76
N GLY A 385 -7.67 -28.40 0.18
CA GLY A 385 -7.55 -29.42 1.21
C GLY A 385 -8.86 -29.64 1.99
N GLN A 386 -9.01 -30.85 2.55
CA GLN A 386 -10.28 -31.29 3.16
C GLN A 386 -10.62 -30.62 4.50
N SER A 387 -9.66 -29.96 5.17
CA SER A 387 -9.85 -29.48 6.55
C SER A 387 -9.96 -27.96 6.68
N GLU A 388 -9.40 -27.18 5.78
CA GLU A 388 -9.42 -25.71 5.83
C GLU A 388 -9.56 -25.10 4.43
N PRO A 389 -10.23 -23.94 4.31
CA PRO A 389 -10.30 -23.24 3.00
C PRO A 389 -8.89 -22.84 2.54
N TRP A 390 -8.62 -22.91 1.22
CA TRP A 390 -7.34 -22.55 0.65
C TRP A 390 -6.99 -21.06 0.80
N TYR A 391 -7.95 -20.22 1.18
CA TYR A 391 -7.71 -18.82 1.57
C TYR A 391 -8.64 -18.36 2.68
N VAL A 392 -8.22 -17.37 3.42
CA VAL A 392 -9.07 -16.62 4.36
C VAL A 392 -8.87 -15.14 4.13
N PHE A 393 -9.93 -14.48 3.70
CA PHE A 393 -9.96 -13.03 3.54
C PHE A 393 -10.12 -12.33 4.89
N LYS A 394 -9.37 -11.24 5.11
CA LYS A 394 -9.47 -10.41 6.31
C LYS A 394 -10.22 -9.12 6.02
N ASN A 395 -11.28 -8.85 6.76
CA ASN A 395 -11.95 -7.55 6.75
C ASN A 395 -11.13 -6.54 7.58
N THR A 396 -10.22 -5.84 6.91
CA THR A 396 -9.34 -4.86 7.53
C THR A 396 -9.68 -3.46 7.05
N ILE A 397 -9.66 -2.47 7.95
CA ILE A 397 -9.96 -1.08 7.57
C ILE A 397 -8.92 -0.58 6.57
N GLY A 398 -9.39 -0.15 5.41
CA GLY A 398 -8.58 0.47 4.38
C GLY A 398 -7.73 -0.47 3.54
N ARG A 399 -7.84 -1.78 3.73
CA ARG A 399 -7.03 -2.77 3.02
C ARG A 399 -7.84 -3.99 2.64
N ARG A 400 -7.55 -4.56 1.47
CA ARG A 400 -8.02 -5.89 1.06
C ARG A 400 -6.88 -6.87 1.24
N ASN A 401 -7.05 -7.83 2.15
CA ASN A 401 -5.96 -8.67 2.64
C ASN A 401 -6.41 -10.10 2.91
N PHE A 402 -5.44 -11.02 2.96
CA PHE A 402 -5.67 -12.43 3.28
C PHE A 402 -4.90 -12.80 4.54
N LYS A 403 -5.41 -13.79 5.28
CA LYS A 403 -4.70 -14.40 6.42
C LYS A 403 -3.71 -15.44 5.93
N TRP A 404 -4.14 -16.26 4.96
CA TRP A 404 -3.33 -17.21 4.20
C TRP A 404 -3.91 -17.37 2.80
N LEU A 405 -3.08 -17.87 1.89
CA LEU A 405 -3.40 -18.14 0.51
C LEU A 405 -2.59 -19.36 0.07
N ARG A 406 -3.21 -20.55 0.14
CA ARG A 406 -2.52 -21.82 -0.05
C ARG A 406 -2.65 -22.33 -1.48
N MET A 407 -1.53 -22.79 -2.00
CA MET A 407 -1.42 -23.37 -3.34
C MET A 407 -0.60 -24.66 -3.31
N ARG A 408 -0.81 -25.49 -4.33
CA ARG A 408 -0.11 -26.75 -4.54
C ARG A 408 0.23 -26.97 -6.03
N ALA A 409 1.10 -27.92 -6.34
CA ALA A 409 1.24 -28.45 -7.68
C ALA A 409 -0.02 -29.25 -8.08
N ALA A 410 -0.27 -29.36 -9.38
CA ALA A 410 -1.36 -30.16 -9.93
C ALA A 410 -1.17 -31.65 -9.62
#